data_383cf07f64b96b8a6995e44cdccb46b4
#
_entry.id   383cf07f64b96b8a6995e44cdccb46b4
#
_cell.length_a   1.000
_cell.length_b   1.000
_cell.length_c   1.000
_cell.angle_alpha   90.00
_cell.angle_beta   90.00
_cell.angle_gamma   90.00
#
_symmetry.space_group_name_H-M   'P 1'
#
loop_
_entity.id
_entity.type
_entity.pdbx_description
1 polymer ?
#
loop_
_entity_poly.entity_id
_entity_poly.type
_entity_poly.pdbx_seq_one_letter_code
_entity_poly.pdbx_strand_id
1 'polypeptide(L)'
;MTRHLRTLAVIVAVALAGSSGLRAQGQADADAKAKAEAAAKEAQQQNAEALRRVEARTRLIPLSIEVVVSRYQGEKKVSSLPYMLAVNTNDNAPGGVCQLRMGASVPIPSIVAPAGNPAGQAGPTPGPVQYRDIGTNIDCSARTLDDAGYQLRLNIEDTSVYTNVQDTATPTIGQMPVFRTFRSTNTLVLRDGQSREFTAAADRVNGEVIRIAVTLRTVK
;
A
#
# COMPACT_ATOMS: atom_id res chain seq x y z
N MET A 1 -22.29 -2.63 17.11
CA MET A 1 -22.50 -1.17 17.26
C MET A 1 -23.28 -0.68 16.05
N THR A 2 -24.55 -0.46 16.28
CA THR A 2 -25.62 -0.17 15.33
C THR A 2 -25.54 1.26 14.85
N ARG A 3 -25.39 1.48 13.53
CA ARG A 3 -25.54 2.79 12.90
C ARG A 3 -26.93 2.93 12.29
N HIS A 4 -27.65 3.89 12.84
CA HIS A 4 -29.02 4.25 12.54
C HIS A 4 -29.20 4.67 11.08
N LEU A 5 -30.09 3.95 10.40
CA LEU A 5 -30.72 4.33 9.14
C LEU A 5 -31.75 5.44 9.42
N ARG A 6 -31.48 6.67 9.03
CA ARG A 6 -32.46 7.76 9.10
C ARG A 6 -33.25 7.75 7.81
N THR A 7 -34.40 7.12 7.84
CA THR A 7 -35.48 7.25 6.87
C THR A 7 -36.18 8.60 7.06
N LEU A 8 -36.01 9.51 6.10
CA LEU A 8 -36.81 10.76 6.03
C LEU A 8 -38.14 10.43 5.33
N ALA A 9 -39.20 10.29 6.11
CA ALA A 9 -40.55 10.22 5.61
C ALA A 9 -41.04 11.65 5.33
N VAL A 10 -41.24 11.97 4.04
CA VAL A 10 -41.92 13.20 3.62
C VAL A 10 -43.41 12.94 3.69
N ILE A 11 -44.06 13.52 4.69
CA ILE A 11 -45.54 13.53 4.83
C ILE A 11 -46.08 14.63 3.93
N VAL A 12 -46.79 14.26 2.86
CA VAL A 12 -47.57 15.18 2.06
C VAL A 12 -48.94 15.34 2.71
N ALA A 13 -49.17 16.47 3.33
CA ALA A 13 -50.50 16.85 3.84
C ALA A 13 -51.32 17.42 2.67
N VAL A 14 -52.36 16.72 2.28
CA VAL A 14 -53.39 17.21 1.36
C VAL A 14 -54.49 17.86 2.17
N ALA A 15 -54.60 19.19 2.13
CA ALA A 15 -55.75 19.94 2.66
C ALA A 15 -56.78 20.12 1.55
N LEU A 16 -57.96 19.50 1.72
CA LEU A 16 -59.16 19.78 0.94
C LEU A 16 -59.89 21.00 1.55
N ALA A 17 -60.02 22.05 0.78
CA ALA A 17 -61.04 23.08 1.03
C ALA A 17 -61.69 23.48 -0.29
N GLY A 18 -63.03 23.44 -0.29
CA GLY A 18 -63.91 23.42 -1.44
C GLY A 18 -64.29 24.73 -2.10
N SER A 19 -64.74 24.53 -3.29
CA SER A 19 -65.79 25.11 -4.10
C SER A 19 -65.87 26.66 -4.37
N SER A 20 -65.88 26.86 -5.68
CA SER A 20 -66.53 27.93 -6.50
C SER A 20 -65.58 28.86 -7.28
N GLY A 21 -65.45 28.57 -8.57
CA GLY A 21 -64.72 29.41 -9.54
C GLY A 21 -64.38 28.67 -10.85
N LEU A 22 -65.42 28.21 -11.58
CA LEU A 22 -65.29 27.58 -12.90
C LEU A 22 -64.89 28.62 -13.94
N ARG A 23 -63.58 28.78 -14.22
CA ARG A 23 -62.95 29.08 -15.53
C ARG A 23 -61.49 29.55 -15.50
N ALA A 24 -60.93 29.80 -14.36
CA ALA A 24 -59.51 30.16 -14.24
C ALA A 24 -58.63 29.03 -13.68
N GLN A 25 -59.21 27.89 -13.26
CA GLN A 25 -58.51 26.80 -12.60
C GLN A 25 -57.79 25.83 -13.56
N GLY A 26 -58.23 25.71 -14.81
CA GLY A 26 -57.66 24.77 -15.76
C GLY A 26 -56.23 25.10 -16.22
N GLN A 27 -55.82 26.37 -16.16
CA GLN A 27 -54.49 26.79 -16.59
C GLN A 27 -53.50 26.78 -15.42
N ALA A 28 -53.95 27.09 -14.22
CA ALA A 28 -53.12 27.02 -13.01
C ALA A 28 -52.78 25.57 -12.62
N ASP A 29 -53.70 24.62 -12.82
CA ASP A 29 -53.48 23.21 -12.55
C ASP A 29 -52.55 22.56 -13.60
N ALA A 30 -52.62 22.99 -14.86
CA ALA A 30 -51.71 22.53 -15.93
C ALA A 30 -50.27 23.02 -15.70
N ASP A 31 -50.09 24.26 -15.30
CA ASP A 31 -48.79 24.84 -14.99
C ASP A 31 -48.19 24.22 -13.71
N ALA A 32 -48.99 23.98 -12.69
CA ALA A 32 -48.58 23.32 -11.48
C ALA A 32 -48.13 21.85 -11.74
N LYS A 33 -48.87 21.13 -12.61
CA LYS A 33 -48.53 19.77 -13.00
C LYS A 33 -47.26 19.71 -13.86
N ALA A 34 -47.09 20.62 -14.82
CA ALA A 34 -45.88 20.74 -15.62
C ALA A 34 -44.65 21.07 -14.77
N LYS A 35 -44.79 21.96 -13.79
CA LYS A 35 -43.73 22.30 -12.85
C LYS A 35 -43.36 21.14 -11.91
N ALA A 36 -44.36 20.38 -11.48
CA ALA A 36 -44.15 19.17 -10.67
C ALA A 36 -43.44 18.04 -11.47
N GLU A 37 -43.84 17.85 -12.74
CA GLU A 37 -43.20 16.89 -13.63
C GLU A 37 -41.73 17.28 -13.98
N ALA A 38 -41.48 18.59 -14.18
CA ALA A 38 -40.13 19.10 -14.39
C ALA A 38 -39.25 18.90 -13.16
N ALA A 39 -39.73 19.22 -11.97
CA ALA A 39 -39.03 19.00 -10.70
C ALA A 39 -38.78 17.51 -10.43
N ALA A 40 -39.72 16.64 -10.76
CA ALA A 40 -39.55 15.20 -10.64
C ALA A 40 -38.47 14.66 -11.59
N LYS A 41 -38.40 15.16 -12.83
CA LYS A 41 -37.35 14.81 -13.79
C LYS A 41 -35.96 15.28 -13.35
N GLU A 42 -35.88 16.52 -12.84
CA GLU A 42 -34.61 17.04 -12.29
C GLU A 42 -34.15 16.23 -11.09
N ALA A 43 -35.04 15.87 -10.18
CA ALA A 43 -34.70 15.01 -9.03
C ALA A 43 -34.24 13.59 -9.47
N GLN A 44 -34.87 13.03 -10.50
CA GLN A 44 -34.45 11.75 -11.08
C GLN A 44 -33.08 11.85 -11.74
N GLN A 45 -32.79 12.92 -12.47
CA GLN A 45 -31.51 13.17 -13.08
C GLN A 45 -30.40 13.32 -12.02
N GLN A 46 -30.66 14.12 -10.98
CA GLN A 46 -29.71 14.28 -9.87
C GLN A 46 -29.44 12.96 -9.14
N ASN A 47 -30.46 12.14 -8.91
CA ASN A 47 -30.29 10.82 -8.32
C ASN A 47 -29.49 9.87 -9.23
N ALA A 48 -29.76 9.89 -10.54
CA ALA A 48 -29.02 9.08 -11.51
C ALA A 48 -27.55 9.49 -11.61
N GLU A 49 -27.26 10.80 -11.57
CA GLU A 49 -25.89 11.28 -11.52
C GLU A 49 -25.19 10.94 -10.20
N ALA A 50 -25.89 11.04 -9.07
CA ALA A 50 -25.35 10.65 -7.78
C ALA A 50 -25.02 9.15 -7.74
N LEU A 51 -25.89 8.30 -8.27
CA LEU A 51 -25.64 6.86 -8.39
C LEU A 51 -24.43 6.57 -9.28
N ARG A 52 -24.33 7.20 -10.46
CA ARG A 52 -23.17 7.07 -11.35
C ARG A 52 -21.86 7.50 -10.68
N ARG A 53 -21.90 8.57 -9.89
CA ARG A 53 -20.72 9.01 -9.11
C ARG A 53 -20.34 7.99 -8.03
N VAL A 54 -21.31 7.38 -7.36
CA VAL A 54 -21.05 6.32 -6.37
C VAL A 54 -20.48 5.08 -7.06
N GLU A 55 -21.06 4.65 -8.18
CA GLU A 55 -20.57 3.50 -8.95
C GLU A 55 -19.15 3.73 -9.50
N ALA A 56 -18.87 4.92 -10.06
CA ALA A 56 -17.54 5.29 -10.52
C ALA A 56 -16.52 5.25 -9.38
N ARG A 57 -16.89 5.72 -8.19
CA ARG A 57 -16.04 5.70 -7.00
C ARG A 57 -15.84 4.32 -6.40
N THR A 58 -16.71 3.36 -6.68
CA THR A 58 -16.62 1.98 -6.16
C THR A 58 -15.83 1.07 -7.12
N ARG A 59 -15.54 1.53 -8.33
CA ARG A 59 -14.82 0.74 -9.32
C ARG A 59 -13.37 0.53 -8.87
N LEU A 60 -13.02 -0.73 -8.65
CA LEU A 60 -11.65 -1.13 -8.36
C LEU A 60 -10.81 -1.04 -9.64
N ILE A 61 -9.64 -0.41 -9.52
CA ILE A 61 -8.63 -0.34 -10.57
C ILE A 61 -7.48 -1.24 -10.16
N PRO A 62 -7.26 -2.37 -10.85
CA PRO A 62 -6.14 -3.24 -10.56
C PRO A 62 -4.85 -2.62 -11.09
N LEU A 63 -3.84 -2.56 -10.24
CA LEU A 63 -2.51 -2.06 -10.55
C LEU A 63 -1.48 -3.17 -10.39
N SER A 64 -0.53 -3.22 -11.31
CA SER A 64 0.70 -3.99 -11.22
C SER A 64 1.86 -3.04 -10.94
N ILE A 65 2.61 -3.33 -9.88
CA ILE A 65 3.75 -2.53 -9.44
C ILE A 65 4.98 -3.41 -9.54
N GLU A 66 5.93 -2.99 -10.36
CA GLU A 66 7.25 -3.60 -10.44
C GLU A 66 8.24 -2.75 -9.62
N VAL A 67 8.89 -3.38 -8.66
CA VAL A 67 9.93 -2.77 -7.82
C VAL A 67 11.24 -3.50 -8.11
N VAL A 68 12.23 -2.78 -8.64
CA VAL A 68 13.56 -3.34 -8.91
C VAL A 68 14.55 -2.74 -7.93
N VAL A 69 15.09 -3.57 -7.05
CA VAL A 69 16.16 -3.19 -6.12
C VAL A 69 17.49 -3.56 -6.76
N SER A 70 18.30 -2.55 -7.09
CA SER A 70 19.61 -2.72 -7.72
C SER A 70 20.73 -2.26 -6.79
N ARG A 71 21.78 -3.04 -6.70
CA ARG A 71 22.98 -2.72 -5.94
C ARG A 71 24.14 -2.45 -6.87
N TYR A 72 24.87 -1.38 -6.62
CA TYR A 72 26.03 -0.94 -7.39
C TYR A 72 27.24 -0.81 -6.49
N GLN A 73 28.39 -1.19 -7.02
CA GLN A 73 29.70 -0.91 -6.42
C GLN A 73 30.48 -0.03 -7.39
N GLY A 74 30.57 1.26 -7.06
CA GLY A 74 30.96 2.26 -8.04
C GLY A 74 29.95 2.32 -9.21
N GLU A 75 30.44 2.15 -10.43
CA GLU A 75 29.59 2.09 -11.64
C GLU A 75 29.08 0.70 -11.99
N LYS A 76 29.64 -0.34 -11.36
CA LYS A 76 29.29 -1.73 -11.65
C LYS A 76 28.02 -2.15 -10.91
N LYS A 77 27.02 -2.61 -11.67
CA LYS A 77 25.83 -3.25 -11.10
C LYS A 77 26.21 -4.64 -10.57
N VAL A 78 26.05 -4.85 -9.26
CA VAL A 78 26.40 -6.10 -8.56
C VAL A 78 25.19 -7.03 -8.51
N SER A 79 24.01 -6.49 -8.27
CA SER A 79 22.75 -7.26 -8.25
C SER A 79 21.57 -6.44 -8.74
N SER A 80 20.54 -7.13 -9.20
CA SER A 80 19.26 -6.53 -9.60
C SER A 80 18.15 -7.54 -9.33
N LEU A 81 17.25 -7.20 -8.40
CA LEU A 81 16.19 -8.08 -7.93
C LEU A 81 14.84 -7.42 -8.26
N PRO A 82 14.11 -7.95 -9.25
CA PRO A 82 12.76 -7.49 -9.57
C PRO A 82 11.73 -8.16 -8.67
N TYR A 83 10.77 -7.37 -8.19
CA TYR A 83 9.62 -7.81 -7.40
C TYR A 83 8.35 -7.31 -8.04
N MET A 84 7.36 -8.19 -8.21
CA MET A 84 6.06 -7.85 -8.76
C MET A 84 5.00 -7.88 -7.66
N LEU A 85 4.25 -6.78 -7.53
CA LEU A 85 3.17 -6.64 -6.58
C LEU A 85 1.88 -6.26 -7.31
N ALA A 86 0.75 -6.79 -6.84
CA ALA A 86 -0.56 -6.43 -7.35
C ALA A 86 -1.35 -5.73 -6.25
N VAL A 87 -2.01 -4.65 -6.59
CA VAL A 87 -2.84 -3.89 -5.67
C VAL A 87 -4.07 -3.34 -6.39
N ASN A 88 -5.23 -3.40 -5.74
CA ASN A 88 -6.43 -2.75 -6.23
C ASN A 88 -6.59 -1.40 -5.55
N THR A 89 -6.87 -0.37 -6.31
CA THR A 89 -7.16 0.97 -5.79
C THR A 89 -8.56 1.42 -6.20
N ASN A 90 -9.13 2.34 -5.45
CA ASN A 90 -10.35 3.06 -5.77
C ASN A 90 -10.28 4.49 -5.22
N ASP A 91 -11.23 5.33 -5.61
CA ASP A 91 -11.26 6.75 -5.21
C ASP A 91 -11.72 6.97 -3.76
N ASN A 92 -12.22 5.94 -3.05
CA ASN A 92 -13.02 6.09 -1.82
C ASN A 92 -12.41 5.56 -0.54
N ALA A 93 -11.26 4.88 -0.56
CA ALA A 93 -10.78 4.22 0.65
C ALA A 93 -9.32 4.54 0.94
N PRO A 94 -8.85 4.30 2.15
CA PRO A 94 -7.41 4.11 2.31
C PRO A 94 -7.01 3.07 1.27
N GLY A 95 -6.17 3.49 0.32
CA GLY A 95 -5.84 2.75 -0.90
C GLY A 95 -5.56 1.28 -0.65
N GLY A 96 -5.74 0.46 -1.65
CA GLY A 96 -5.41 -0.96 -1.57
C GLY A 96 -4.00 -1.17 -1.02
N VAL A 97 -3.82 -2.21 -0.24
CA VAL A 97 -2.53 -2.58 0.34
C VAL A 97 -1.99 -3.82 -0.33
N CYS A 98 -0.69 -3.88 -0.48
CA CYS A 98 0.02 -5.07 -0.95
C CYS A 98 1.21 -5.37 -0.06
N GLN A 99 1.55 -6.64 0.06
CA GLN A 99 2.66 -7.11 0.89
C GLN A 99 3.41 -8.23 0.16
N LEU A 100 4.73 -8.17 0.22
CA LEU A 100 5.62 -9.23 -0.23
C LEU A 100 6.60 -9.53 0.89
N ARG A 101 6.77 -10.81 1.18
CA ARG A 101 7.74 -11.31 2.14
C ARG A 101 8.55 -12.39 1.47
N MET A 102 9.86 -12.20 1.39
CA MET A 102 10.78 -13.17 0.83
C MET A 102 12.01 -13.24 1.69
N GLY A 103 12.28 -14.40 2.27
CA GLY A 103 13.42 -14.53 3.16
C GLY A 103 13.66 -15.93 3.66
N ALA A 104 14.65 -16.04 4.54
CA ALA A 104 15.01 -17.26 5.25
C ALA A 104 15.39 -16.91 6.70
N SER A 105 15.24 -17.86 7.61
CA SER A 105 15.65 -17.70 9.00
C SER A 105 17.06 -18.27 9.17
N VAL A 106 17.98 -17.44 9.64
CA VAL A 106 19.39 -17.83 9.90
C VAL A 106 19.54 -18.15 11.37
N PRO A 107 20.04 -19.35 11.73
CA PRO A 107 20.33 -19.71 13.11
C PRO A 107 21.56 -18.94 13.62
N ILE A 108 21.43 -18.32 14.78
CA ILE A 108 22.52 -17.64 15.49
C ILE A 108 22.84 -18.45 16.73
N PRO A 109 24.00 -19.14 16.79
CA PRO A 109 24.40 -19.85 17.99
C PRO A 109 24.72 -18.83 19.09
N SER A 110 24.19 -19.06 20.28
CA SER A 110 24.64 -18.35 21.48
C SER A 110 25.68 -19.21 22.22
N ILE A 111 26.63 -18.53 22.82
CA ILE A 111 27.65 -19.16 23.65
C ILE A 111 27.35 -18.78 25.09
N VAL A 112 27.14 -19.76 25.95
CA VAL A 112 26.95 -19.54 27.39
C VAL A 112 28.30 -19.79 28.08
N ALA A 113 28.81 -18.74 28.69
CA ALA A 113 29.97 -18.91 29.59
C ALA A 113 29.49 -19.61 30.88
N PRO A 114 30.14 -20.68 31.32
CA PRO A 114 29.75 -21.33 32.57
C PRO A 114 29.93 -20.38 33.73
N ALA A 115 28.82 -20.13 34.45
CA ALA A 115 28.84 -19.31 35.67
C ALA A 115 29.57 -20.11 36.76
N GLY A 116 30.72 -19.64 37.24
CA GLY A 116 31.29 -20.06 38.50
C GLY A 116 32.28 -21.23 38.49
N ASN A 117 32.95 -21.55 37.37
CA ASN A 117 34.05 -22.53 37.45
C ASN A 117 35.39 -21.85 37.73
N PRO A 118 36.11 -22.26 38.78
CA PRO A 118 37.49 -21.81 38.95
C PRO A 118 38.35 -22.31 37.77
N ALA A 119 39.25 -21.43 37.36
CA ALA A 119 40.12 -21.58 36.19
C ALA A 119 40.52 -23.04 35.88
N GLY A 120 40.07 -23.57 34.76
CA GLY A 120 40.78 -24.63 34.10
C GLY A 120 40.08 -25.68 33.26
N GLN A 121 38.78 -25.88 33.27
CA GLN A 121 38.25 -27.09 32.63
C GLN A 121 36.92 -27.08 31.89
N ALA A 122 36.25 -25.99 31.72
CA ALA A 122 35.04 -25.99 30.89
C ALA A 122 35.16 -24.96 29.76
N GLY A 123 35.32 -25.41 28.55
CA GLY A 123 35.20 -24.59 27.37
C GLY A 123 33.76 -24.02 27.25
N PRO A 124 33.57 -23.00 26.40
CA PRO A 124 32.25 -22.40 26.18
C PRO A 124 31.26 -23.47 25.71
N THR A 125 30.14 -23.59 26.41
CA THR A 125 29.05 -24.52 26.04
C THR A 125 28.10 -23.87 25.03
N PRO A 126 27.64 -24.62 24.00
CA PRO A 126 26.60 -24.12 23.10
C PRO A 126 25.34 -23.77 23.89
N GLY A 127 24.90 -22.54 23.77
CA GLY A 127 23.64 -22.08 24.32
C GLY A 127 22.45 -22.27 23.34
N PRO A 128 21.27 -21.78 23.68
CA PRO A 128 20.11 -21.87 22.82
C PRO A 128 20.34 -21.13 21.48
N VAL A 129 19.89 -21.74 20.38
CA VAL A 129 19.96 -21.15 19.05
C VAL A 129 18.84 -20.11 18.91
N GLN A 130 19.20 -18.89 18.53
CA GLN A 130 18.24 -17.86 18.14
C GLN A 130 18.15 -17.81 16.62
N TYR A 131 16.95 -17.58 16.11
CA TYR A 131 16.73 -17.42 14.67
C TYR A 131 16.51 -15.96 14.34
N ARG A 132 17.12 -15.49 13.26
CA ARG A 132 16.93 -14.15 12.72
C ARG A 132 16.55 -14.22 11.25
N ASP A 133 15.45 -13.54 10.92
CA ASP A 133 14.98 -13.49 9.55
C ASP A 133 15.82 -12.53 8.71
N ILE A 134 16.20 -13.01 7.53
CA ILE A 134 16.89 -12.26 6.48
C ILE A 134 16.06 -12.30 5.22
N GLY A 135 16.20 -11.30 4.36
CA GLY A 135 15.50 -11.21 3.09
C GLY A 135 14.85 -9.87 2.88
N THR A 136 13.92 -9.82 1.95
CA THR A 136 13.26 -8.59 1.50
C THR A 136 11.80 -8.58 1.87
N ASN A 137 11.37 -7.53 2.56
CA ASN A 137 9.99 -7.22 2.90
C ASN A 137 9.57 -5.96 2.15
N ILE A 138 8.48 -6.02 1.42
CA ILE A 138 7.92 -4.88 0.71
C ILE A 138 6.46 -4.73 1.10
N ASP A 139 6.11 -3.56 1.66
CA ASP A 139 4.74 -3.15 1.92
C ASP A 139 4.41 -2.00 0.99
N CYS A 140 3.26 -2.05 0.35
CA CYS A 140 2.80 -0.96 -0.48
C CYS A 140 1.34 -0.61 -0.24
N SER A 141 0.99 0.63 -0.56
CA SER A 141 -0.40 1.06 -0.68
C SER A 141 -0.53 2.04 -1.83
N ALA A 142 -1.63 1.92 -2.58
CA ALA A 142 -1.90 2.78 -3.72
C ALA A 142 -3.27 3.41 -3.61
N ARG A 143 -3.39 4.68 -4.00
CA ARG A 143 -4.65 5.40 -4.15
C ARG A 143 -4.68 6.17 -5.46
N THR A 144 -5.85 6.33 -6.04
CA THR A 144 -6.07 7.21 -7.20
C THR A 144 -5.99 8.67 -6.80
N LEU A 145 -5.53 9.49 -7.74
CA LEU A 145 -5.56 10.95 -7.68
C LEU A 145 -6.44 11.49 -8.81
N ASP A 146 -6.97 12.71 -8.65
CA ASP A 146 -7.93 13.32 -9.59
C ASP A 146 -7.39 13.48 -11.03
N ASP A 147 -6.06 13.56 -11.21
CA ASP A 147 -5.39 13.77 -12.51
C ASP A 147 -4.96 12.47 -13.24
N ALA A 148 -5.72 11.39 -13.11
CA ALA A 148 -5.36 10.07 -13.64
C ALA A 148 -3.96 9.59 -13.18
N GLY A 149 -3.52 10.07 -12.04
CA GLY A 149 -2.32 9.64 -11.35
C GLY A 149 -2.62 8.69 -10.21
N TYR A 150 -1.59 8.01 -9.75
CA TYR A 150 -1.65 7.12 -8.61
C TYR A 150 -0.62 7.55 -7.58
N GLN A 151 -1.04 7.72 -6.34
CA GLN A 151 -0.11 7.88 -5.23
C GLN A 151 0.21 6.49 -4.70
N LEU A 152 1.49 6.13 -4.78
CA LEU A 152 2.04 4.89 -4.26
C LEU A 152 2.88 5.20 -3.04
N ARG A 153 2.54 4.61 -1.89
CA ARG A 153 3.40 4.56 -0.72
C ARG A 153 4.09 3.21 -0.69
N LEU A 154 5.40 3.22 -0.60
CA LEU A 154 6.25 2.03 -0.66
C LEU A 154 7.17 2.01 0.56
N ASN A 155 7.18 0.89 1.28
CA ASN A 155 8.09 0.62 2.37
C ASN A 155 8.86 -0.66 2.05
N ILE A 156 10.18 -0.57 1.97
CA ILE A 156 11.08 -1.68 1.64
C ILE A 156 12.03 -1.87 2.80
N GLU A 157 12.12 -3.10 3.28
CA GLU A 157 13.13 -3.55 4.22
C GLU A 157 13.87 -4.73 3.63
N ASP A 158 15.20 -4.65 3.57
CA ASP A 158 16.06 -5.70 3.07
C ASP A 158 17.14 -6.00 4.11
N THR A 159 17.15 -7.23 4.60
CA THR A 159 18.11 -7.72 5.60
C THR A 159 18.95 -8.84 5.00
N SER A 160 20.26 -8.70 5.06
CA SER A 160 21.21 -9.69 4.55
C SER A 160 22.27 -10.01 5.60
N VAL A 161 22.88 -11.20 5.47
CA VAL A 161 24.07 -11.56 6.23
C VAL A 161 25.28 -10.98 5.52
N TYR A 162 26.08 -10.23 6.25
CA TYR A 162 27.35 -9.72 5.77
C TYR A 162 28.44 -10.71 6.18
N THR A 163 28.98 -11.44 5.20
CA THR A 163 30.16 -12.28 5.38
C THR A 163 31.37 -11.50 4.88
N ASN A 164 32.29 -11.18 5.76
CA ASN A 164 33.61 -10.69 5.34
C ASN A 164 34.34 -11.83 4.58
N VAL A 165 34.35 -11.75 3.26
CA VAL A 165 34.96 -12.75 2.37
C VAL A 165 36.50 -12.79 2.50
N GLN A 166 37.09 -11.92 3.33
CA GLN A 166 38.55 -11.86 3.48
C GLN A 166 39.15 -12.88 4.43
N ASP A 167 38.33 -13.55 5.24
CA ASP A 167 38.84 -14.65 6.10
C ASP A 167 38.39 -15.99 5.54
N THR A 168 39.19 -16.53 4.62
CA THR A 168 39.14 -17.94 4.17
C THR A 168 39.66 -18.93 5.19
N ALA A 169 39.87 -18.52 6.42
CA ALA A 169 40.19 -19.41 7.52
C ALA A 169 38.89 -20.03 8.05
N THR A 170 38.85 -21.34 8.11
CA THR A 170 37.85 -22.21 8.76
C THR A 170 36.94 -21.51 9.75
N PRO A 171 35.59 -21.71 9.68
CA PRO A 171 34.69 -21.09 10.64
C PRO A 171 35.06 -21.55 12.05
N THR A 172 35.83 -20.74 12.72
CA THR A 172 36.17 -20.93 14.12
C THR A 172 34.89 -20.63 14.93
N ILE A 173 34.58 -21.53 15.85
CA ILE A 173 33.50 -21.35 16.83
C ILE A 173 33.69 -19.98 17.47
N GLY A 174 32.88 -19.00 17.05
CA GLY A 174 32.97 -17.62 17.58
C GLY A 174 32.72 -16.49 16.57
N GLN A 175 32.69 -16.76 15.29
CA GLN A 175 32.30 -15.73 14.30
C GLN A 175 30.80 -15.60 14.25
N MET A 176 30.30 -14.58 14.94
CA MET A 176 28.88 -14.23 14.87
C MET A 176 28.57 -13.58 13.52
N PRO A 177 27.48 -14.00 12.83
CA PRO A 177 27.09 -13.36 11.58
C PRO A 177 26.73 -11.89 11.82
N VAL A 178 27.25 -11.01 10.97
CA VAL A 178 26.88 -9.60 10.96
C VAL A 178 25.69 -9.41 10.04
N PHE A 179 24.64 -8.80 10.54
CA PHE A 179 23.44 -8.50 9.76
C PHE A 179 23.46 -7.07 9.28
N ARG A 180 23.13 -6.89 8.03
CA ARG A 180 22.95 -5.59 7.41
C ARG A 180 21.49 -5.42 7.06
N THR A 181 20.89 -4.35 7.54
CA THR A 181 19.49 -4.02 7.25
C THR A 181 19.42 -2.67 6.55
N PHE A 182 18.73 -2.65 5.42
CA PHE A 182 18.38 -1.45 4.69
C PHE A 182 16.88 -1.22 4.82
N ARG A 183 16.45 0.02 5.09
CA ARG A 183 15.05 0.42 5.13
C ARG A 183 14.82 1.69 4.32
N SER A 184 13.76 1.72 3.54
CA SER A 184 13.37 2.87 2.73
C SER A 184 11.86 3.01 2.70
N THR A 185 11.37 4.21 3.04
CA THR A 185 9.94 4.55 2.95
C THR A 185 9.79 5.74 2.02
N ASN A 186 9.05 5.56 0.94
CA ASN A 186 8.85 6.58 -0.09
C ASN A 186 7.39 6.71 -0.46
N THR A 187 7.01 7.93 -0.85
CA THR A 187 5.72 8.21 -1.46
C THR A 187 5.97 8.78 -2.86
N LEU A 188 5.45 8.10 -3.87
CA LEU A 188 5.63 8.43 -5.27
C LEU A 188 4.28 8.75 -5.91
N VAL A 189 4.28 9.67 -6.86
CA VAL A 189 3.14 9.90 -7.74
C VAL A 189 3.54 9.43 -9.12
N LEU A 190 2.82 8.45 -9.66
CA LEU A 190 3.09 7.80 -10.93
C LEU A 190 1.79 7.77 -11.77
N ARG A 191 1.97 7.82 -13.10
CA ARG A 191 0.92 7.55 -14.07
C ARG A 191 1.05 6.15 -14.62
N ASP A 192 0.02 5.68 -15.30
CA ASP A 192 0.06 4.38 -15.99
C ASP A 192 1.25 4.29 -16.96
N GLY A 193 2.03 3.21 -16.86
CA GLY A 193 3.24 2.97 -17.62
C GLY A 193 4.46 3.76 -17.16
N GLN A 194 4.36 4.63 -16.16
CA GLN A 194 5.46 5.46 -15.69
C GLN A 194 6.42 4.69 -14.79
N SER A 195 7.73 4.90 -14.99
CA SER A 195 8.79 4.42 -14.13
C SER A 195 9.54 5.58 -13.47
N ARG A 196 9.95 5.38 -12.22
CA ARG A 196 10.84 6.29 -11.47
C ARG A 196 11.95 5.50 -10.82
N GLU A 197 13.17 6.01 -10.98
CA GLU A 197 14.35 5.48 -10.31
C GLU A 197 14.90 6.53 -9.34
N PHE A 198 15.36 6.09 -8.19
CA PHE A 198 16.01 6.93 -7.19
C PHE A 198 17.07 6.14 -6.41
N THR A 199 18.08 6.86 -5.93
CA THR A 199 19.07 6.32 -5.01
C THR A 199 18.48 6.29 -3.61
N ALA A 200 18.34 5.10 -3.04
CA ALA A 200 17.72 4.91 -1.74
C ALA A 200 18.73 4.98 -0.60
N ALA A 201 19.95 4.48 -0.80
CA ALA A 201 21.01 4.52 0.20
C ALA A 201 22.40 4.36 -0.42
N ALA A 202 23.41 4.79 0.32
CA ALA A 202 24.81 4.47 0.07
C ALA A 202 25.43 3.92 1.36
N ASP A 203 26.09 2.78 1.25
CA ASP A 203 26.80 2.20 2.38
C ASP A 203 28.21 2.80 2.50
N ARG A 204 28.52 3.32 3.68
CA ARG A 204 29.81 3.95 3.97
C ARG A 204 30.95 2.94 4.14
N VAL A 205 30.63 1.69 4.44
CA VAL A 205 31.66 0.68 4.77
C VAL A 205 32.26 0.12 3.49
N ASN A 206 31.43 -0.22 2.50
CA ASN A 206 31.88 -0.85 1.26
C ASN A 206 31.66 -0.01 0.01
N GLY A 207 31.08 1.21 0.14
CA GLY A 207 30.78 2.10 -0.99
C GLY A 207 29.65 1.60 -1.89
N GLU A 208 28.85 0.63 -1.44
CA GLU A 208 27.73 0.10 -2.20
C GLU A 208 26.57 1.11 -2.23
N VAL A 209 26.00 1.30 -3.42
CA VAL A 209 24.86 2.20 -3.64
C VAL A 209 23.64 1.35 -3.99
N ILE A 210 22.55 1.59 -3.28
CA ILE A 210 21.25 0.94 -3.53
C ILE A 210 20.37 1.91 -4.31
N ARG A 211 19.91 1.47 -5.49
CA ARG A 211 18.94 2.19 -6.31
C ARG A 211 17.67 1.39 -6.42
N ILE A 212 16.54 2.08 -6.37
CA ILE A 212 15.22 1.49 -6.49
C ILE A 212 14.55 2.10 -7.72
N ALA A 213 14.12 1.24 -8.65
CA ALA A 213 13.27 1.63 -9.76
C ALA A 213 11.86 1.09 -9.51
N VAL A 214 10.86 1.93 -9.67
CA VAL A 214 9.45 1.58 -9.48
C VAL A 214 8.68 1.89 -10.74
N THR A 215 8.02 0.89 -11.31
CA THR A 215 7.15 1.00 -12.48
C THR A 215 5.73 0.63 -12.10
N LEU A 216 4.76 1.46 -12.48
CA LEU A 216 3.35 1.22 -12.23
C LEU A 216 2.62 1.00 -13.55
N ARG A 217 1.76 -0.01 -13.62
CA ARG A 217 0.90 -0.31 -14.78
C ARG A 217 -0.52 -0.65 -14.33
N THR A 218 -1.50 -0.16 -15.07
CA THR A 218 -2.88 -0.60 -14.91
C THR A 218 -3.07 -1.94 -15.60
N VAL A 219 -3.75 -2.87 -14.93
CA VAL A 219 -4.12 -4.17 -15.50
C VAL A 219 -5.51 -4.04 -16.09
N LYS A 220 -5.65 -4.36 -17.38
CA LYS A 220 -6.93 -4.33 -18.08
C LYS A 220 -7.63 -5.68 -18.02
#